data_0d200b53393ed66e3d3f35244a614254
#
_entry.id   0d200b53393ed66e3d3f35244a614254
#
_cell.length_a   1.000
_cell.length_b   1.000
_cell.length_c   1.000
_cell.angle_alpha   90.00
_cell.angle_beta   90.00
_cell.angle_gamma   90.00
#
_symmetry.space_group_name_H-M   'P 1'
#
loop_
_entity.id
_entity.type
_entity.pdbx_description
1 polymer ?
#
loop_
_entity_poly.entity_id
_entity_poly.type
_entity_poly.pdbx_seq_one_letter_code
_entity_poly.pdbx_strand_id
1 'polypeptide(L)'
;VGEGPGGLFASLRLIELGYRPIVLERGKDVRERKKDLSNITKTQKVDGESNYCFGEGGAGAYSDGKLYTRSKKRGSVDKILNVFCQHGANTNILADAHPHIGTDKLPRVIENMRNTIIKCGGEVHFQTKMIRLILESEGKLTAPDAAAGDRVIGVEAVNLATGAEETYRGPVILATGHSARDVYRYLASAKIDIEAKGIAVGVRLEHPSQLIDQIQYHNKSGRGKYLPAAEYSFVTQVDGRGVYSFCMCPGGFVIPAATGPEQLVVNGMSPSNRGTAWSNSGMVVETHPEDVAQFVKEHQSVIEQQEMKAQENASLFTPHSSLQMMYFQEIVEKQCWQQGNMKQTAPAQRMADFVNNRLSYDL
;
A
#
# COMPACT_ATOMS: atom_id res chain seq x y z
N VAL A 1 12.50 -5.70 7.74
CA VAL A 1 12.55 -5.06 6.42
C VAL A 1 11.19 -4.46 6.12
N GLY A 2 11.17 -3.14 5.85
CA GLY A 2 9.98 -2.31 5.66
C GLY A 2 9.52 -1.60 6.94
N GLU A 3 9.31 -0.30 6.87
CA GLU A 3 8.85 0.57 7.97
C GLU A 3 7.38 1.00 7.78
N GLY A 4 6.58 0.16 7.14
CA GLY A 4 5.14 0.27 7.14
C GLY A 4 4.52 -0.07 8.50
N PRO A 5 3.18 -0.08 8.64
CA PRO A 5 2.52 -0.40 9.92
C PRO A 5 3.01 -1.72 10.53
N GLY A 6 3.22 -2.75 9.70
CA GLY A 6 3.75 -4.04 10.15
C GLY A 6 5.14 -3.94 10.79
N GLY A 7 6.07 -3.23 10.12
CA GLY A 7 7.44 -3.04 10.62
C GLY A 7 7.51 -2.18 11.88
N LEU A 8 6.77 -1.05 11.90
CA LEU A 8 6.70 -0.16 13.07
C LEU A 8 6.20 -0.88 14.32
N PHE A 9 5.04 -1.55 14.23
CA PHE A 9 4.48 -2.28 15.38
C PHE A 9 5.32 -3.50 15.77
N ALA A 10 5.93 -4.20 14.82
CA ALA A 10 6.89 -5.27 15.10
C ALA A 10 8.09 -4.73 15.88
N SER A 11 8.65 -3.61 15.45
CA SER A 11 9.80 -2.97 16.12
C SER A 11 9.47 -2.52 17.54
N LEU A 12 8.34 -1.86 17.75
CA LEU A 12 7.89 -1.49 19.10
C LEU A 12 7.67 -2.72 19.98
N ARG A 13 7.12 -3.80 19.42
CA ARG A 13 6.94 -5.05 20.16
C ARG A 13 8.27 -5.71 20.52
N LEU A 14 9.25 -5.71 19.63
CA LEU A 14 10.60 -6.21 19.90
C LEU A 14 11.26 -5.45 21.05
N ILE A 15 11.12 -4.12 21.08
CA ILE A 15 11.62 -3.27 22.16
C ILE A 15 10.96 -3.64 23.50
N GLU A 16 9.64 -3.83 23.55
CA GLU A 16 8.94 -4.30 24.75
C GLU A 16 9.50 -5.64 25.27
N LEU A 17 10.03 -6.48 24.37
CA LEU A 17 10.63 -7.77 24.68
C LEU A 17 12.15 -7.67 25.00
N GLY A 18 12.73 -6.46 25.02
CA GLY A 18 14.13 -6.23 25.33
C GLY A 18 15.08 -6.37 24.13
N TYR A 19 14.56 -6.51 22.91
CA TYR A 19 15.39 -6.55 21.71
C TYR A 19 15.65 -5.15 21.14
N ARG A 20 16.70 -5.05 20.33
CA ARG A 20 17.06 -3.84 19.58
C ARG A 20 16.87 -4.10 18.09
N PRO A 21 15.75 -3.69 17.51
CA PRO A 21 15.47 -3.91 16.08
C PRO A 21 16.33 -3.03 15.19
N ILE A 22 16.76 -3.56 14.06
CA ILE A 22 17.31 -2.81 12.93
C ILE A 22 16.24 -2.79 11.86
N VAL A 23 15.77 -1.60 11.50
CA VAL A 23 14.73 -1.39 10.48
C VAL A 23 15.37 -0.90 9.19
N LEU A 24 15.09 -1.58 8.08
CA LEU A 24 15.54 -1.20 6.75
C LEU A 24 14.32 -0.73 5.95
N GLU A 25 14.31 0.54 5.54
CA GLU A 25 13.25 1.12 4.72
C GLU A 25 13.84 1.63 3.40
N ARG A 26 13.25 1.17 2.29
CA ARG A 26 13.71 1.54 0.95
C ARG A 26 13.49 3.01 0.62
N GLY A 27 12.41 3.58 1.11
CA GLY A 27 12.05 4.97 0.86
C GLY A 27 12.65 5.94 1.87
N LYS A 28 12.15 7.16 1.83
CA LYS A 28 12.61 8.26 2.69
C LYS A 28 11.74 8.40 3.93
N ASP A 29 12.22 9.19 4.91
CA ASP A 29 11.41 9.57 6.06
C ASP A 29 10.16 10.38 5.65
N VAL A 30 9.20 10.51 6.55
CA VAL A 30 7.91 11.17 6.25
C VAL A 30 8.05 12.60 5.74
N ARG A 31 9.09 13.36 6.11
CA ARG A 31 9.26 14.74 5.68
C ARG A 31 9.78 14.82 4.25
N GLU A 32 10.83 14.08 3.95
CA GLU A 32 11.40 14.01 2.60
C GLU A 32 10.42 13.33 1.63
N ARG A 33 9.77 12.24 2.05
CA ARG A 33 8.72 11.57 1.28
C ARG A 33 7.57 12.49 0.90
N LYS A 34 7.19 13.45 1.75
CA LYS A 34 6.17 14.45 1.42
C LYS A 34 6.55 15.30 0.20
N LYS A 35 7.84 15.56 -0.03
CA LYS A 35 8.33 16.25 -1.23
C LYS A 35 8.12 15.39 -2.47
N ASP A 36 8.45 14.10 -2.39
CA ASP A 36 8.26 13.16 -3.50
C ASP A 36 6.78 13.03 -3.87
N LEU A 37 5.89 12.94 -2.89
CA LEU A 37 4.44 12.93 -3.12
C LEU A 37 3.94 14.22 -3.79
N SER A 38 4.47 15.38 -3.40
CA SER A 38 4.17 16.66 -4.04
C SER A 38 4.60 16.69 -5.51
N ASN A 39 5.69 16.00 -5.87
CA ASN A 39 6.18 15.92 -7.24
C ASN A 39 5.24 15.11 -8.14
N ILE A 40 4.56 14.09 -7.62
CA ILE A 40 3.57 13.30 -8.39
C ILE A 40 2.49 14.23 -8.97
N THR A 41 1.94 15.13 -8.16
CA THR A 41 0.90 16.07 -8.60
C THR A 41 1.44 17.24 -9.41
N LYS A 42 2.60 17.81 -9.04
CA LYS A 42 3.14 19.01 -9.67
C LYS A 42 3.88 18.74 -10.98
N THR A 43 4.66 17.67 -11.02
CA THR A 43 5.56 17.36 -12.13
C THR A 43 5.24 16.05 -12.82
N GLN A 44 4.22 15.33 -12.38
CA GLN A 44 3.80 14.03 -12.92
C GLN A 44 4.90 12.94 -12.81
N LYS A 45 5.87 13.13 -11.90
CA LYS A 45 6.97 12.19 -11.69
C LYS A 45 6.75 11.36 -10.44
N VAL A 46 6.85 10.05 -10.58
CA VAL A 46 6.80 9.08 -9.50
C VAL A 46 8.23 8.62 -9.21
N ASP A 47 8.67 8.74 -7.97
CA ASP A 47 9.88 8.10 -7.49
C ASP A 47 9.55 6.64 -7.16
N GLY A 48 10.17 5.68 -7.86
CA GLY A 48 9.91 4.25 -7.68
C GLY A 48 10.29 3.70 -6.31
N GLU A 49 11.12 4.43 -5.55
CA GLU A 49 11.59 4.00 -4.23
C GLU A 49 10.98 4.84 -3.08
N SER A 50 10.35 6.00 -3.38
CA SER A 50 9.73 6.87 -2.39
C SER A 50 8.43 7.48 -2.93
N ASN A 51 7.27 6.92 -2.55
CA ASN A 51 5.96 7.29 -3.10
C ASN A 51 4.84 7.00 -2.09
N TYR A 52 3.58 6.87 -2.52
CA TYR A 52 2.46 6.58 -1.62
C TYR A 52 2.53 5.19 -0.95
N CYS A 53 3.31 4.25 -1.48
CA CYS A 53 3.45 2.91 -0.92
C CYS A 53 4.77 2.71 -0.18
N PHE A 54 5.86 3.35 -0.62
CA PHE A 54 7.20 3.21 -0.08
C PHE A 54 7.64 4.45 0.69
N GLY A 55 8.41 4.23 1.75
CA GLY A 55 8.87 5.22 2.70
C GLY A 55 8.26 5.03 4.09
N GLU A 56 8.74 5.78 5.06
CA GLU A 56 8.34 5.72 6.46
C GLU A 56 6.83 5.70 6.65
N GLY A 57 6.33 4.72 7.40
CA GLY A 57 4.90 4.50 7.63
C GLY A 57 4.17 3.80 6.49
N GLY A 58 4.85 3.45 5.39
CA GLY A 58 4.30 2.70 4.26
C GLY A 58 3.09 3.37 3.62
N ALA A 59 2.21 2.57 2.99
CA ALA A 59 0.98 3.05 2.35
C ALA A 59 -0.02 3.69 3.33
N GLY A 60 0.14 3.44 4.63
CA GLY A 60 -0.70 4.01 5.69
C GLY A 60 -0.43 5.48 5.99
N ALA A 61 0.83 5.94 5.85
CA ALA A 61 1.28 7.24 6.34
C ALA A 61 0.47 8.44 5.83
N TYR A 62 0.08 8.40 4.57
CA TYR A 62 -0.67 9.45 3.88
C TYR A 62 -2.06 8.98 3.46
N SER A 63 -2.67 8.06 4.22
CA SER A 63 -4.05 7.63 4.06
C SER A 63 -5.00 8.42 4.98
N ASP A 64 -6.29 8.12 4.97
CA ASP A 64 -7.25 8.61 5.97
C ASP A 64 -6.86 8.18 7.41
N GLY A 65 -6.04 7.13 7.55
CA GLY A 65 -5.66 6.61 8.85
C GLY A 65 -6.82 6.00 9.61
N LYS A 66 -7.70 5.28 8.91
CA LYS A 66 -8.78 4.51 9.53
C LYS A 66 -8.23 3.42 10.42
N LEU A 67 -8.75 3.34 11.63
CA LEU A 67 -8.32 2.39 12.66
C LEU A 67 -9.41 1.38 13.01
N TYR A 68 -10.56 1.47 12.36
CA TYR A 68 -11.66 0.53 12.56
C TYR A 68 -11.37 -0.82 11.88
N THR A 69 -11.65 -1.90 12.60
CA THR A 69 -11.62 -3.27 12.08
C THR A 69 -12.83 -4.07 12.55
N ARG A 70 -13.39 -4.90 11.67
CA ARG A 70 -14.43 -5.87 12.03
C ARG A 70 -13.86 -7.10 12.73
N SER A 71 -12.58 -7.41 12.53
CA SER A 71 -11.93 -8.56 13.12
C SER A 71 -11.34 -8.22 14.48
N LYS A 72 -11.86 -8.87 15.54
CA LYS A 72 -11.32 -8.79 16.90
C LYS A 72 -10.63 -10.09 17.34
N LYS A 73 -10.43 -11.03 16.40
CA LYS A 73 -9.94 -12.39 16.72
C LYS A 73 -8.42 -12.46 16.90
N ARG A 74 -7.66 -11.51 16.38
CA ARG A 74 -6.18 -11.55 16.39
C ARG A 74 -5.61 -10.27 16.98
N GLY A 75 -5.23 -10.33 18.24
CA GLY A 75 -4.61 -9.22 18.95
C GLY A 75 -5.61 -8.19 19.52
N SER A 76 -5.11 -7.28 20.35
CA SER A 76 -5.89 -6.24 21.01
C SER A 76 -5.90 -4.96 20.17
N VAL A 77 -7.06 -4.58 19.68
CA VAL A 77 -7.29 -3.29 18.99
C VAL A 77 -7.00 -2.14 19.96
N ASP A 78 -7.44 -2.26 21.22
CA ASP A 78 -7.23 -1.23 22.24
C ASP A 78 -5.74 -0.97 22.49
N LYS A 79 -4.90 -2.00 22.47
CA LYS A 79 -3.44 -1.82 22.56
C LYS A 79 -2.93 -0.96 21.40
N ILE A 80 -3.37 -1.23 20.18
CA ILE A 80 -2.96 -0.47 18.98
C ILE A 80 -3.37 0.99 19.08
N LEU A 81 -4.62 1.26 19.48
CA LEU A 81 -5.12 2.63 19.67
C LEU A 81 -4.34 3.38 20.75
N ASN A 82 -4.05 2.71 21.87
CA ASN A 82 -3.24 3.30 22.93
C ASN A 82 -1.82 3.61 22.48
N VAL A 83 -1.18 2.74 21.67
CA VAL A 83 0.13 3.01 21.08
C VAL A 83 0.09 4.27 20.21
N PHE A 84 -0.94 4.45 19.38
CA PHE A 84 -1.10 5.68 18.60
C PHE A 84 -1.27 6.90 19.50
N CYS A 85 -2.09 6.82 20.54
CA CYS A 85 -2.25 7.92 21.51
C CYS A 85 -0.95 8.27 22.21
N GLN A 86 -0.17 7.27 22.64
CA GLN A 86 1.15 7.46 23.25
C GLN A 86 2.11 8.20 22.32
N HIS A 87 1.96 8.03 21.00
CA HIS A 87 2.77 8.69 19.99
C HIS A 87 2.14 9.96 19.41
N GLY A 88 1.08 10.49 20.05
CA GLY A 88 0.52 11.81 19.76
C GLY A 88 -0.76 11.84 18.93
N ALA A 89 -1.40 10.69 18.72
CA ALA A 89 -2.78 10.69 18.21
C ALA A 89 -3.76 11.24 19.26
N ASN A 90 -4.87 11.81 18.79
CA ASN A 90 -5.91 12.31 19.69
C ASN A 90 -6.57 11.15 20.45
N THR A 91 -6.77 11.31 21.74
CA THR A 91 -7.40 10.30 22.61
C THR A 91 -8.86 10.00 22.25
N ASN A 92 -9.52 10.83 21.45
CA ASN A 92 -10.86 10.57 20.95
C ASN A 92 -10.95 9.24 20.19
N ILE A 93 -9.85 8.79 19.56
CA ILE A 93 -9.81 7.50 18.87
C ILE A 93 -10.09 6.30 19.78
N LEU A 94 -9.97 6.46 21.10
CA LEU A 94 -10.28 5.42 22.08
C LEU A 94 -11.80 5.28 22.33
N ALA A 95 -12.56 6.34 22.06
CA ALA A 95 -14.02 6.40 22.29
C ALA A 95 -14.83 6.34 21.00
N ASP A 96 -14.26 6.73 19.87
CA ASP A 96 -14.94 6.79 18.59
C ASP A 96 -15.30 5.37 18.09
N ALA A 97 -16.51 5.20 17.56
CA ALA A 97 -16.94 3.95 16.95
C ALA A 97 -16.16 3.61 15.67
N HIS A 98 -15.79 4.62 14.89
CA HIS A 98 -15.00 4.51 13.67
C HIS A 98 -13.79 5.45 13.76
N PRO A 99 -12.78 5.11 14.58
CA PRO A 99 -11.66 5.98 14.84
C PRO A 99 -10.78 6.17 13.58
N HIS A 100 -10.29 7.40 13.42
CA HIS A 100 -9.35 7.76 12.36
C HIS A 100 -8.39 8.87 12.85
N ILE A 101 -7.25 9.00 12.21
CA ILE A 101 -6.25 10.02 12.56
C ILE A 101 -6.22 11.15 11.54
N GLY A 102 -6.28 10.81 10.26
CA GLY A 102 -6.21 11.76 9.13
C GLY A 102 -4.81 11.91 8.56
N THR A 103 -4.75 12.14 7.24
CA THR A 103 -3.51 12.24 6.45
C THR A 103 -2.59 13.40 6.86
N ASP A 104 -3.14 14.41 7.52
CA ASP A 104 -2.41 15.59 8.01
C ASP A 104 -1.70 15.35 9.34
N LYS A 105 -2.18 14.42 10.17
CA LYS A 105 -1.67 14.16 11.53
C LYS A 105 -0.86 12.87 11.64
N LEU A 106 -1.22 11.86 10.86
CA LEU A 106 -0.61 10.54 10.93
C LEU A 106 0.91 10.54 10.70
N PRO A 107 1.50 11.35 9.78
CA PRO A 107 2.94 11.41 9.60
C PRO A 107 3.72 11.77 10.87
N ARG A 108 3.18 12.68 11.71
CA ARG A 108 3.82 13.05 12.98
C ARG A 108 3.75 11.91 14.01
N VAL A 109 2.66 11.18 14.04
CA VAL A 109 2.53 10.01 14.93
C VAL A 109 3.56 8.94 14.55
N ILE A 110 3.74 8.69 13.25
CA ILE A 110 4.73 7.76 12.71
C ILE A 110 6.15 8.22 13.07
N GLU A 111 6.49 9.49 12.85
CA GLU A 111 7.78 10.07 13.26
C GLU A 111 8.05 9.85 14.76
N ASN A 112 7.05 10.02 15.61
CA ASN A 112 7.17 9.79 17.04
C ASN A 112 7.41 8.30 17.37
N MET A 113 6.78 7.38 16.63
CA MET A 113 7.03 5.94 16.77
C MET A 113 8.48 5.59 16.42
N ARG A 114 9.00 6.09 15.29
CA ARG A 114 10.42 5.96 14.93
C ARG A 114 11.34 6.51 16.03
N ASN A 115 11.07 7.71 16.53
CA ASN A 115 11.88 8.32 17.58
C ASN A 115 11.90 7.46 18.87
N THR A 116 10.81 6.77 19.19
CA THR A 116 10.77 5.80 20.27
C THR A 116 11.68 4.61 19.99
N ILE A 117 11.65 4.07 18.77
CA ILE A 117 12.51 2.96 18.34
C ILE A 117 13.98 3.34 18.54
N ILE A 118 14.39 4.49 18.01
CA ILE A 118 15.78 4.99 18.11
C ILE A 118 16.17 5.25 19.58
N LYS A 119 15.32 5.91 20.35
CA LYS A 119 15.57 6.22 21.77
C LYS A 119 15.77 4.97 22.62
N CYS A 120 15.12 3.87 22.25
CA CYS A 120 15.27 2.58 22.93
C CYS A 120 16.45 1.74 22.40
N GLY A 121 17.31 2.30 21.57
CA GLY A 121 18.52 1.65 21.04
C GLY A 121 18.31 0.80 19.81
N GLY A 122 17.15 0.92 19.12
CA GLY A 122 16.95 0.39 17.78
C GLY A 122 17.54 1.32 16.73
N GLU A 123 17.64 0.82 15.51
CA GLU A 123 18.17 1.55 14.34
C GLU A 123 17.12 1.62 13.23
N VAL A 124 17.11 2.73 12.48
CA VAL A 124 16.25 2.91 11.31
C VAL A 124 17.11 3.45 10.18
N HIS A 125 17.21 2.68 9.09
CA HIS A 125 17.99 2.99 7.90
C HIS A 125 17.05 3.26 6.74
N PHE A 126 16.94 4.53 6.35
CA PHE A 126 16.19 4.96 5.16
C PHE A 126 17.02 4.81 3.89
N GLN A 127 16.35 4.80 2.74
CA GLN A 127 16.96 4.58 1.44
C GLN A 127 17.82 3.30 1.40
N THR A 128 17.43 2.31 2.22
CA THR A 128 18.12 1.04 2.36
C THR A 128 17.20 -0.08 1.91
N LYS A 129 17.44 -0.56 0.69
CA LYS A 129 16.62 -1.54 0.00
C LYS A 129 17.20 -2.94 0.15
N MET A 130 16.38 -3.87 0.62
CA MET A 130 16.74 -5.29 0.62
C MET A 130 16.96 -5.79 -0.81
N ILE A 131 18.08 -6.46 -1.04
CA ILE A 131 18.42 -7.13 -2.30
C ILE A 131 18.03 -8.61 -2.21
N ARG A 132 18.45 -9.29 -1.13
CA ARG A 132 18.20 -10.73 -0.94
C ARG A 132 18.25 -11.15 0.52
N LEU A 133 17.70 -12.32 0.79
CA LEU A 133 17.84 -13.02 2.07
C LEU A 133 19.18 -13.78 2.09
N ILE A 134 19.76 -13.90 3.28
CA ILE A 134 20.92 -14.75 3.52
C ILE A 134 20.40 -16.06 4.11
N LEU A 135 20.68 -17.14 3.40
CA LEU A 135 20.22 -18.48 3.74
C LEU A 135 21.38 -19.32 4.30
N GLU A 136 21.08 -20.20 5.21
CA GLU A 136 22.01 -21.16 5.81
C GLU A 136 21.37 -22.53 5.89
N SER A 137 22.07 -23.54 5.41
CA SER A 137 21.73 -24.96 5.55
C SER A 137 22.86 -25.70 6.24
N GLU A 138 22.56 -26.48 7.26
CA GLU A 138 23.53 -27.29 8.02
C GLU A 138 24.80 -26.49 8.44
N GLY A 139 24.62 -25.20 8.81
CA GLY A 139 25.73 -24.33 9.24
C GLY A 139 26.62 -23.78 8.10
N LYS A 140 26.23 -23.99 6.83
CA LYS A 140 26.93 -23.42 5.67
C LYS A 140 26.01 -22.47 4.92
N LEU A 141 26.59 -21.38 4.39
CA LEU A 141 25.86 -20.48 3.50
C LEU A 141 25.43 -21.26 2.25
N THR A 142 24.15 -21.18 1.91
CA THR A 142 23.61 -21.80 0.71
C THR A 142 23.65 -20.84 -0.48
N ALA A 143 23.51 -21.39 -1.67
CA ALA A 143 23.32 -20.64 -2.89
C ALA A 143 22.08 -19.74 -2.80
N PRO A 144 21.88 -18.75 -3.71
CA PRO A 144 20.73 -17.85 -3.68
C PRO A 144 19.36 -18.55 -3.73
N ASP A 145 19.32 -19.78 -4.21
CA ASP A 145 18.11 -20.60 -4.26
C ASP A 145 17.84 -21.25 -2.90
N ALA A 146 16.62 -21.06 -2.39
CA ALA A 146 16.18 -21.71 -1.16
C ALA A 146 15.96 -23.22 -1.37
N ALA A 147 16.39 -24.01 -0.38
CA ALA A 147 16.12 -25.43 -0.30
C ALA A 147 15.30 -25.79 0.96
N ALA A 148 14.65 -26.93 0.94
CA ALA A 148 13.93 -27.40 2.11
C ALA A 148 14.88 -27.57 3.30
N GLY A 149 14.56 -26.93 4.42
CA GLY A 149 15.37 -26.92 5.64
C GLY A 149 16.31 -25.72 5.79
N ASP A 150 16.43 -24.86 4.79
CA ASP A 150 17.20 -23.63 4.91
C ASP A 150 16.61 -22.67 5.93
N ARG A 151 17.50 -21.96 6.63
CA ARG A 151 17.13 -20.95 7.61
C ARG A 151 17.58 -19.55 7.14
N VAL A 152 16.68 -18.59 7.24
CA VAL A 152 17.03 -17.19 7.03
C VAL A 152 17.83 -16.67 8.22
N ILE A 153 19.04 -16.19 7.97
CA ILE A 153 19.99 -15.68 8.98
C ILE A 153 20.35 -14.22 8.79
N GLY A 154 19.76 -13.54 7.83
CA GLY A 154 20.00 -12.13 7.57
C GLY A 154 19.48 -11.67 6.23
N VAL A 155 19.85 -10.44 5.89
CA VAL A 155 19.55 -9.82 4.59
C VAL A 155 20.79 -9.09 4.07
N GLU A 156 20.90 -9.03 2.76
CA GLU A 156 21.75 -8.08 2.07
C GLU A 156 20.89 -6.93 1.54
N ALA A 157 21.39 -5.72 1.69
CA ALA A 157 20.68 -4.51 1.29
C ALA A 157 21.64 -3.53 0.61
N VAL A 158 21.10 -2.66 -0.23
CA VAL A 158 21.83 -1.57 -0.88
C VAL A 158 21.34 -0.23 -0.35
N ASN A 159 22.27 0.64 -0.02
CA ASN A 159 21.97 2.03 0.26
C ASN A 159 21.76 2.77 -1.08
N LEU A 160 20.54 3.21 -1.35
CA LEU A 160 20.15 3.82 -2.63
C LEU A 160 20.81 5.20 -2.87
N ALA A 161 21.27 5.87 -1.82
CA ALA A 161 21.93 7.17 -1.96
C ALA A 161 23.41 7.03 -2.33
N THR A 162 24.08 5.97 -1.86
CA THR A 162 25.52 5.77 -2.02
C THR A 162 25.88 4.62 -2.96
N GLY A 163 24.96 3.70 -3.20
CA GLY A 163 25.20 2.44 -3.92
C GLY A 163 25.95 1.39 -3.09
N ALA A 164 26.26 1.65 -1.81
CA ALA A 164 26.97 0.71 -0.96
C ALA A 164 26.07 -0.46 -0.58
N GLU A 165 26.62 -1.68 -0.70
CA GLU A 165 25.95 -2.89 -0.23
C GLU A 165 26.35 -3.18 1.21
N GLU A 166 25.39 -3.58 2.02
CA GLU A 166 25.55 -3.87 3.43
C GLU A 166 24.87 -5.18 3.81
N THR A 167 25.42 -5.87 4.78
CA THR A 167 24.91 -7.14 5.31
C THR A 167 24.39 -6.98 6.72
N TYR A 168 23.13 -7.33 6.96
CA TYR A 168 22.49 -7.33 8.26
C TYR A 168 22.18 -8.76 8.69
N ARG A 169 22.83 -9.24 9.74
CA ARG A 169 22.66 -10.61 10.26
C ARG A 169 21.71 -10.64 11.44
N GLY A 170 20.87 -11.67 11.49
CA GLY A 170 19.90 -11.94 12.54
C GLY A 170 18.58 -12.46 12.00
N PRO A 171 17.62 -12.76 12.88
CA PRO A 171 16.26 -13.10 12.49
C PRO A 171 15.60 -11.98 11.67
N VAL A 172 14.89 -12.32 10.60
CA VAL A 172 14.32 -11.37 9.67
C VAL A 172 12.79 -11.36 9.79
N ILE A 173 12.21 -10.17 9.93
CA ILE A 173 10.78 -9.93 9.76
C ILE A 173 10.62 -9.19 8.42
N LEU A 174 9.99 -9.85 7.44
CA LEU A 174 9.72 -9.27 6.14
C LEU A 174 8.34 -8.58 6.16
N ALA A 175 8.33 -7.26 6.19
CA ALA A 175 7.14 -6.41 6.31
C ALA A 175 7.05 -5.38 5.18
N THR A 176 7.42 -5.78 3.96
CA THR A 176 7.59 -4.93 2.77
C THR A 176 6.29 -4.43 2.15
N GLY A 177 5.14 -4.90 2.64
CA GLY A 177 3.82 -4.55 2.11
C GLY A 177 3.51 -5.24 0.77
N HIS A 178 2.33 -4.96 0.25
CA HIS A 178 1.83 -5.63 -0.97
C HIS A 178 2.30 -5.01 -2.28
N SER A 179 2.94 -3.84 -2.24
CA SER A 179 3.38 -3.13 -3.46
C SER A 179 4.85 -3.36 -3.82
N ALA A 180 5.60 -4.08 -3.00
CA ALA A 180 7.00 -4.40 -3.24
C ALA A 180 7.14 -5.56 -4.25
N ARG A 181 6.85 -5.28 -5.52
CA ARG A 181 6.79 -6.29 -6.60
C ARG A 181 8.16 -6.93 -6.89
N ASP A 182 9.22 -6.18 -6.70
CA ASP A 182 10.61 -6.67 -6.76
C ASP A 182 10.88 -7.75 -5.71
N VAL A 183 10.30 -7.64 -4.51
CA VAL A 183 10.40 -8.67 -3.48
C VAL A 183 9.66 -9.95 -3.90
N TYR A 184 8.47 -9.83 -4.48
CA TYR A 184 7.76 -11.01 -5.01
C TYR A 184 8.53 -11.71 -6.13
N ARG A 185 9.12 -10.94 -7.06
CA ARG A 185 9.99 -11.48 -8.09
C ARG A 185 11.19 -12.19 -7.50
N TYR A 186 11.83 -11.56 -6.53
CA TYR A 186 12.96 -12.17 -5.81
C TYR A 186 12.56 -13.49 -5.14
N LEU A 187 11.44 -13.52 -4.39
CA LEU A 187 10.99 -14.74 -3.71
C LEU A 187 10.72 -15.88 -4.71
N ALA A 188 10.07 -15.57 -5.84
CA ALA A 188 9.84 -16.56 -6.90
C ALA A 188 11.13 -17.06 -7.52
N SER A 189 12.09 -16.17 -7.85
CA SER A 189 13.39 -16.54 -8.43
C SER A 189 14.27 -17.33 -7.47
N ALA A 190 14.19 -17.02 -6.18
CA ALA A 190 14.88 -17.74 -5.11
C ALA A 190 14.20 -19.07 -4.71
N LYS A 191 13.19 -19.52 -5.47
CA LYS A 191 12.42 -20.75 -5.21
C LYS A 191 11.78 -20.83 -3.83
N ILE A 192 11.46 -19.69 -3.26
CA ILE A 192 10.65 -19.61 -2.04
C ILE A 192 9.19 -19.75 -2.44
N ASP A 193 8.48 -20.68 -1.82
CA ASP A 193 7.08 -20.94 -2.14
C ASP A 193 6.20 -19.72 -1.89
N ILE A 194 5.56 -19.25 -2.96
CA ILE A 194 4.56 -18.21 -2.94
C ILE A 194 3.35 -18.63 -3.77
N GLU A 195 2.18 -18.20 -3.39
CA GLU A 195 0.92 -18.52 -4.05
C GLU A 195 0.25 -17.29 -4.64
N ALA A 196 -0.35 -17.43 -5.82
CA ALA A 196 -1.24 -16.42 -6.37
C ALA A 196 -2.50 -16.35 -5.49
N LYS A 197 -2.85 -15.16 -5.02
CA LYS A 197 -4.01 -14.91 -4.18
C LYS A 197 -4.98 -13.98 -4.87
N GLY A 198 -6.29 -14.24 -4.71
CA GLY A 198 -7.34 -13.35 -5.18
C GLY A 198 -7.18 -11.93 -4.66
N ILE A 199 -7.51 -10.98 -5.50
CA ILE A 199 -7.50 -9.54 -5.23
C ILE A 199 -8.90 -8.96 -5.45
N ALA A 200 -9.08 -7.67 -5.23
CA ALA A 200 -10.27 -6.94 -5.61
C ALA A 200 -9.90 -5.81 -6.57
N VAL A 201 -10.58 -5.73 -7.70
CA VAL A 201 -10.32 -4.75 -8.76
C VAL A 201 -11.59 -3.96 -9.03
N GLY A 202 -11.45 -2.68 -9.34
CA GLY A 202 -12.60 -1.85 -9.62
C GLY A 202 -12.26 -0.39 -9.88
N VAL A 203 -13.25 0.46 -9.67
CA VAL A 203 -13.17 1.89 -9.90
C VAL A 203 -13.33 2.67 -8.60
N ARG A 204 -12.89 3.92 -8.58
CA ARG A 204 -13.15 4.81 -7.46
C ARG A 204 -14.25 5.78 -7.82
N LEU A 205 -15.31 5.76 -7.04
CA LEU A 205 -16.44 6.67 -7.14
C LEU A 205 -16.13 7.95 -6.38
N GLU A 206 -16.44 9.10 -6.97
CA GLU A 206 -16.34 10.41 -6.33
C GLU A 206 -17.68 11.13 -6.42
N HIS A 207 -18.09 11.78 -5.34
CA HIS A 207 -19.37 12.46 -5.24
C HIS A 207 -19.32 13.59 -4.20
N PRO A 208 -20.25 14.57 -4.27
CA PRO A 208 -20.32 15.63 -3.28
C PRO A 208 -20.54 15.09 -1.86
N SER A 209 -19.74 15.55 -0.89
CA SER A 209 -19.89 15.17 0.53
C SER A 209 -21.28 15.48 1.07
N GLN A 210 -21.86 16.62 0.68
CA GLN A 210 -23.20 17.01 1.09
C GLN A 210 -24.28 16.01 0.66
N LEU A 211 -24.14 15.40 -0.53
CA LEU A 211 -25.07 14.36 -1.00
C LEU A 211 -25.06 13.15 -0.05
N ILE A 212 -23.87 12.72 0.37
CA ILE A 212 -23.75 11.59 1.29
C ILE A 212 -24.27 11.94 2.68
N ASP A 213 -23.96 13.14 3.17
CA ASP A 213 -24.52 13.63 4.43
C ASP A 213 -26.06 13.66 4.40
N GLN A 214 -26.68 14.13 3.29
CA GLN A 214 -28.13 14.16 3.15
C GLN A 214 -28.76 12.76 3.14
N ILE A 215 -28.12 11.81 2.43
CA ILE A 215 -28.58 10.42 2.34
C ILE A 215 -28.49 9.74 3.70
N GLN A 216 -27.35 9.80 4.34
CA GLN A 216 -27.07 9.05 5.57
C GLN A 216 -27.76 9.63 6.80
N TYR A 217 -27.90 10.94 6.86
CA TYR A 217 -28.58 11.62 7.99
C TYR A 217 -30.05 11.90 7.72
N HIS A 218 -30.58 11.53 6.53
CA HIS A 218 -31.97 11.79 6.15
C HIS A 218 -32.39 13.25 6.32
N ASN A 219 -31.47 14.17 6.07
CA ASN A 219 -31.65 15.61 6.29
C ASN A 219 -31.23 16.40 5.05
N LYS A 220 -32.17 17.17 4.48
CA LYS A 220 -31.92 18.02 3.28
C LYS A 220 -30.80 19.04 3.49
N SER A 221 -30.55 19.47 4.73
CA SER A 221 -29.44 20.39 5.07
C SER A 221 -28.11 19.68 5.33
N GLY A 222 -28.05 18.34 5.18
CA GLY A 222 -26.86 17.54 5.47
C GLY A 222 -26.61 17.36 6.97
N ARG A 223 -25.32 17.22 7.34
CA ARG A 223 -24.91 16.86 8.71
C ARG A 223 -25.03 17.97 9.76
N GLY A 224 -25.19 19.22 9.36
CA GLY A 224 -25.20 20.33 10.28
C GLY A 224 -23.86 20.56 11.00
N LYS A 225 -23.92 21.16 12.21
CA LYS A 225 -22.72 21.58 12.97
C LYS A 225 -22.05 20.46 13.78
N TYR A 226 -22.82 19.47 14.21
CA TYR A 226 -22.40 18.54 15.28
C TYR A 226 -22.12 17.14 14.79
N LEU A 227 -22.65 16.75 13.63
CA LEU A 227 -22.43 15.41 13.10
C LEU A 227 -21.13 15.33 12.29
N PRO A 228 -20.42 14.19 12.35
CA PRO A 228 -19.22 13.96 11.53
C PRO A 228 -19.57 13.87 10.03
N ALA A 229 -18.59 13.90 9.17
CA ALA A 229 -18.80 13.58 7.75
C ALA A 229 -19.34 12.15 7.61
N ALA A 230 -20.42 12.00 6.85
CA ALA A 230 -21.13 10.74 6.73
C ALA A 230 -20.29 9.69 5.98
N GLU A 231 -20.36 8.47 6.48
CA GLU A 231 -19.73 7.29 5.87
C GLU A 231 -20.80 6.35 5.31
N TYR A 232 -20.41 5.56 4.32
CA TYR A 232 -21.23 4.44 3.88
C TYR A 232 -20.38 3.21 3.58
N SER A 233 -21.00 2.06 3.63
CA SER A 233 -20.45 0.81 3.12
C SER A 233 -21.56 -0.02 2.50
N PHE A 234 -21.23 -0.75 1.46
CA PHE A 234 -22.13 -1.74 0.87
C PHE A 234 -21.36 -3.01 0.53
N VAL A 235 -22.07 -4.10 0.49
CA VAL A 235 -21.62 -5.39 0.00
C VAL A 235 -22.81 -6.09 -0.66
N THR A 236 -22.58 -6.67 -1.81
CA THR A 236 -23.59 -7.44 -2.54
C THR A 236 -22.91 -8.56 -3.32
N GLN A 237 -23.73 -9.45 -3.90
CA GLN A 237 -23.28 -10.48 -4.83
C GLN A 237 -23.82 -10.16 -6.23
N VAL A 238 -22.94 -10.22 -7.22
CA VAL A 238 -23.30 -10.07 -8.63
C VAL A 238 -22.62 -11.22 -9.39
N ASP A 239 -23.41 -12.03 -10.08
CA ASP A 239 -22.94 -13.20 -10.84
C ASP A 239 -22.01 -14.12 -10.03
N GLY A 240 -22.37 -14.34 -8.75
CA GLY A 240 -21.62 -15.20 -7.83
C GLY A 240 -20.34 -14.57 -7.27
N ARG A 241 -20.06 -13.28 -7.53
CA ARG A 241 -18.89 -12.56 -7.04
C ARG A 241 -19.25 -11.51 -6.00
N GLY A 242 -18.39 -11.36 -5.01
CA GLY A 242 -18.49 -10.27 -4.04
C GLY A 242 -18.21 -8.93 -4.70
N VAL A 243 -19.16 -7.99 -4.58
CA VAL A 243 -19.00 -6.58 -4.98
C VAL A 243 -19.18 -5.71 -3.74
N TYR A 244 -18.22 -4.85 -3.44
CA TYR A 244 -18.26 -4.10 -2.20
C TYR A 244 -17.55 -2.75 -2.28
N SER A 245 -17.98 -1.85 -1.38
CA SER A 245 -17.27 -0.59 -1.18
C SER A 245 -15.94 -0.83 -0.47
N PHE A 246 -14.90 -0.15 -0.92
CA PHE A 246 -13.57 -0.25 -0.34
C PHE A 246 -12.99 1.13 -0.04
N CYS A 247 -12.45 1.28 1.18
CA CYS A 247 -11.77 2.51 1.60
C CYS A 247 -12.56 3.78 1.27
N MET A 248 -13.82 3.86 1.75
CA MET A 248 -14.62 5.09 1.66
C MET A 248 -13.94 6.21 2.44
N CYS A 249 -13.68 7.35 1.81
CA CYS A 249 -13.00 8.51 2.33
C CYS A 249 -13.96 9.70 2.38
N PRO A 250 -14.65 9.90 3.51
CA PRO A 250 -15.58 11.02 3.68
C PRO A 250 -14.81 12.35 3.76
N GLY A 251 -15.33 13.39 3.11
CA GLY A 251 -14.68 14.69 3.08
C GLY A 251 -13.22 14.62 2.65
N GLY A 252 -12.94 13.84 1.61
CA GLY A 252 -11.61 13.55 1.10
C GLY A 252 -11.48 13.73 -0.41
N PHE A 253 -10.40 13.26 -0.98
CA PHE A 253 -10.12 13.36 -2.42
C PHE A 253 -9.44 12.10 -2.95
N VAL A 254 -9.59 11.91 -4.26
CA VAL A 254 -8.89 10.86 -5.02
C VAL A 254 -7.48 11.35 -5.33
N ILE A 255 -6.51 10.47 -5.17
CA ILE A 255 -5.09 10.74 -5.45
C ILE A 255 -4.50 9.67 -6.36
N PRO A 256 -3.54 10.02 -7.24
CA PRO A 256 -2.72 9.03 -7.90
C PRO A 256 -1.78 8.36 -6.88
N ALA A 257 -1.72 7.04 -6.88
CA ALA A 257 -0.98 6.26 -5.89
C ALA A 257 -0.08 5.19 -6.56
N ALA A 258 0.41 5.48 -7.76
CA ALA A 258 1.30 4.60 -8.49
C ALA A 258 2.62 4.36 -7.74
N THR A 259 3.20 3.19 -7.93
CA THR A 259 4.51 2.80 -7.39
C THR A 259 5.64 2.88 -8.41
N GLY A 260 5.30 3.07 -9.67
CA GLY A 260 6.25 3.22 -10.76
C GLY A 260 5.87 4.31 -11.75
N PRO A 261 6.82 4.80 -12.58
CA PRO A 261 6.60 5.96 -13.45
C PRO A 261 5.60 5.72 -14.59
N GLU A 262 5.49 4.48 -15.08
CA GLU A 262 4.58 4.09 -16.17
C GLU A 262 3.34 3.36 -15.67
N GLN A 263 2.90 3.66 -14.47
CA GLN A 263 1.77 3.04 -13.81
C GLN A 263 0.79 4.11 -13.34
N LEU A 264 -0.49 3.76 -13.29
CA LEU A 264 -1.52 4.60 -12.70
C LEU A 264 -2.52 3.74 -11.94
N VAL A 265 -2.63 4.03 -10.68
CA VAL A 265 -3.67 3.54 -9.77
C VAL A 265 -4.09 4.69 -8.88
N VAL A 266 -5.33 4.69 -8.44
CA VAL A 266 -5.86 5.74 -7.57
C VAL A 266 -6.18 5.20 -6.18
N ASN A 267 -6.01 6.07 -5.21
CA ASN A 267 -6.44 5.84 -3.84
C ASN A 267 -7.25 7.04 -3.34
N GLY A 268 -7.82 6.93 -2.16
CA GLY A 268 -8.48 8.04 -1.48
C GLY A 268 -7.78 8.40 -0.19
N MET A 269 -7.84 9.67 0.17
CA MET A 269 -7.38 10.15 1.47
C MET A 269 -8.31 11.23 2.01
N SER A 270 -8.34 11.36 3.34
CA SER A 270 -9.09 12.42 4.02
C SER A 270 -8.22 13.11 5.06
N PRO A 271 -8.31 14.42 5.18
CA PRO A 271 -7.74 15.13 6.32
C PRO A 271 -8.48 14.76 7.61
N SER A 272 -7.88 15.05 8.75
CA SER A 272 -8.45 14.72 10.06
C SER A 272 -9.83 15.36 10.32
N ASN A 273 -10.13 16.50 9.71
CA ASN A 273 -11.41 17.19 9.83
C ASN A 273 -12.48 16.71 8.83
N ARG A 274 -12.09 15.88 7.82
CA ARG A 274 -13.00 15.39 6.77
C ARG A 274 -13.89 16.48 6.17
N GLY A 275 -13.29 17.65 5.91
CA GLY A 275 -14.01 18.89 5.59
C GLY A 275 -13.98 19.29 4.12
N THR A 276 -13.56 18.44 3.20
CA THR A 276 -13.59 18.78 1.76
C THR A 276 -15.01 18.69 1.19
N ALA A 277 -15.24 19.32 0.04
CA ALA A 277 -16.51 19.27 -0.66
C ALA A 277 -16.82 17.88 -1.25
N TRP A 278 -15.84 16.98 -1.31
CA TRP A 278 -15.95 15.69 -1.96
C TRP A 278 -15.79 14.53 -0.99
N SER A 279 -16.43 13.43 -1.32
CA SER A 279 -16.25 12.12 -0.69
C SER A 279 -15.99 11.09 -1.79
N ASN A 280 -15.27 10.04 -1.48
CA ASN A 280 -14.98 9.02 -2.47
C ASN A 280 -14.88 7.62 -1.86
N SER A 281 -15.12 6.58 -2.66
CA SER A 281 -15.02 5.18 -2.26
C SER A 281 -14.60 4.31 -3.45
N GLY A 282 -13.77 3.32 -3.21
CA GLY A 282 -13.64 2.23 -4.17
C GLY A 282 -14.97 1.46 -4.29
N MET A 283 -15.28 1.00 -5.47
CA MET A 283 -16.25 -0.05 -5.75
C MET A 283 -15.49 -1.15 -6.47
N VAL A 284 -15.34 -2.29 -5.81
CA VAL A 284 -14.44 -3.34 -6.25
C VAL A 284 -15.17 -4.67 -6.34
N VAL A 285 -14.69 -5.51 -7.25
CA VAL A 285 -15.18 -6.86 -7.51
C VAL A 285 -14.08 -7.85 -7.16
N GLU A 286 -14.45 -8.92 -6.50
CA GLU A 286 -13.57 -10.03 -6.20
C GLU A 286 -13.06 -10.68 -7.49
N THR A 287 -11.74 -10.85 -7.59
CA THR A 287 -11.04 -11.36 -8.78
C THR A 287 -10.07 -12.45 -8.35
N HIS A 288 -10.22 -13.64 -8.90
CA HIS A 288 -9.42 -14.82 -8.57
C HIS A 288 -8.34 -15.12 -9.62
N PRO A 289 -7.33 -15.91 -9.30
CA PRO A 289 -6.25 -16.25 -10.24
C PRO A 289 -6.75 -16.85 -11.57
N GLU A 290 -7.78 -17.68 -11.53
CA GLU A 290 -8.40 -18.29 -12.72
C GLU A 290 -9.06 -17.28 -13.65
N ASP A 291 -9.52 -16.15 -13.14
CA ASP A 291 -10.16 -15.09 -13.95
C ASP A 291 -9.16 -14.37 -14.85
N VAL A 292 -7.92 -14.28 -14.40
CA VAL A 292 -6.88 -13.51 -15.08
C VAL A 292 -5.95 -14.38 -15.93
N ALA A 293 -6.05 -15.69 -15.81
CA ALA A 293 -5.13 -16.63 -16.48
C ALA A 293 -5.07 -16.43 -18.01
N GLN A 294 -6.23 -16.28 -18.65
CA GLN A 294 -6.31 -16.05 -20.09
C GLN A 294 -5.76 -14.66 -20.47
N PHE A 295 -6.10 -13.62 -19.72
CA PHE A 295 -5.58 -12.27 -19.92
C PHE A 295 -4.04 -12.22 -19.81
N VAL A 296 -3.47 -12.87 -18.80
CA VAL A 296 -2.02 -12.95 -18.61
C VAL A 296 -1.35 -13.66 -19.78
N LYS A 297 -1.94 -14.76 -20.27
CA LYS A 297 -1.45 -15.49 -21.43
C LYS A 297 -1.45 -14.63 -22.72
N GLU A 298 -2.50 -13.87 -22.95
CA GLU A 298 -2.62 -12.96 -24.10
C GLU A 298 -1.60 -11.81 -24.06
N HIS A 299 -1.13 -11.43 -22.87
CA HIS A 299 -0.15 -10.37 -22.67
C HIS A 299 1.27 -10.89 -22.36
N GLN A 300 1.55 -12.17 -22.62
CA GLN A 300 2.83 -12.80 -22.28
C GLN A 300 4.04 -12.04 -22.83
N SER A 301 4.00 -11.59 -24.07
CA SER A 301 5.10 -10.83 -24.69
C SER A 301 5.39 -9.50 -23.98
N VAL A 302 4.35 -8.84 -23.43
CA VAL A 302 4.51 -7.61 -22.65
C VAL A 302 5.16 -7.91 -21.30
N ILE A 303 4.75 -9.01 -20.65
CA ILE A 303 5.31 -9.46 -19.39
C ILE A 303 6.79 -9.79 -19.55
N GLU A 304 7.15 -10.58 -20.58
CA GLU A 304 8.53 -10.93 -20.88
C GLU A 304 9.43 -9.69 -21.09
N GLN A 305 8.93 -8.69 -21.81
CA GLN A 305 9.65 -7.42 -21.97
C GLN A 305 9.82 -6.64 -20.66
N GLN A 306 8.81 -6.64 -19.79
CA GLN A 306 8.89 -5.99 -18.49
C GLN A 306 9.88 -6.69 -17.56
N GLU A 307 9.86 -8.02 -17.53
CA GLU A 307 10.76 -8.81 -16.71
C GLU A 307 12.22 -8.71 -17.19
N MET A 308 12.46 -8.72 -18.51
CA MET A 308 13.81 -8.48 -19.06
C MET A 308 14.36 -7.11 -18.68
N LYS A 309 13.51 -6.08 -18.57
CA LYS A 309 13.92 -4.76 -18.09
C LYS A 309 14.18 -4.73 -16.57
N ALA A 310 13.46 -5.54 -15.81
CA ALA A 310 13.57 -5.59 -14.35
C ALA A 310 14.77 -6.42 -13.86
N GLN A 311 15.25 -7.33 -14.70
CA GLN A 311 16.39 -8.24 -14.40
C GLN A 311 17.49 -8.00 -15.42
N GLU A 312 18.55 -7.31 -15.04
CA GLU A 312 19.69 -6.96 -15.93
C GLU A 312 20.38 -8.15 -16.60
N ASN A 313 20.04 -9.41 -16.27
CA ASN A 313 20.72 -10.63 -16.72
C ASN A 313 19.79 -11.82 -17.08
N ALA A 314 18.51 -11.63 -17.37
CA ALA A 314 17.61 -12.75 -17.65
C ALA A 314 17.70 -13.22 -19.13
N SER A 315 18.51 -14.23 -19.41
CA SER A 315 18.62 -14.83 -20.75
C SER A 315 17.47 -15.78 -21.14
N LEU A 316 16.63 -16.23 -20.19
CA LEU A 316 15.45 -17.07 -20.41
C LEU A 316 14.45 -16.84 -19.26
N PHE A 317 13.48 -15.97 -19.48
CA PHE A 317 12.40 -15.75 -18.53
C PHE A 317 11.17 -16.58 -18.90
N THR A 318 10.68 -17.36 -17.94
CA THR A 318 9.35 -17.98 -18.01
C THR A 318 8.48 -17.34 -16.96
N PRO A 319 7.31 -16.75 -17.33
CA PRO A 319 6.41 -16.17 -16.34
C PRO A 319 6.04 -17.18 -15.26
N HIS A 320 6.27 -16.81 -14.00
CA HIS A 320 5.97 -17.69 -12.88
C HIS A 320 4.48 -17.62 -12.56
N SER A 321 3.79 -18.76 -12.54
CA SER A 321 2.33 -18.82 -12.33
C SER A 321 1.86 -18.21 -11.00
N SER A 322 2.69 -18.25 -9.96
CA SER A 322 2.40 -17.60 -8.67
C SER A 322 2.39 -16.07 -8.73
N LEU A 323 2.96 -15.45 -9.78
CA LEU A 323 2.99 -14.00 -9.98
C LEU A 323 1.89 -13.50 -10.94
N GLN A 324 1.03 -14.36 -11.45
CA GLN A 324 0.02 -14.00 -12.46
C GLN A 324 -0.88 -12.82 -12.03
N MET A 325 -1.25 -12.74 -10.74
CA MET A 325 -2.06 -11.63 -10.23
C MET A 325 -1.28 -10.31 -10.22
N MET A 326 0.03 -10.36 -9.96
CA MET A 326 0.93 -9.21 -10.03
C MET A 326 1.08 -8.73 -11.48
N TYR A 327 1.27 -9.64 -12.43
CA TYR A 327 1.35 -9.30 -13.86
C TYR A 327 0.06 -8.67 -14.37
N PHE A 328 -1.09 -9.24 -14.01
CA PHE A 328 -2.39 -8.66 -14.32
C PHE A 328 -2.49 -7.21 -13.81
N GLN A 329 -2.14 -6.98 -12.56
CA GLN A 329 -2.18 -5.67 -11.94
C GLN A 329 -1.26 -4.67 -12.67
N GLU A 330 -0.03 -5.06 -12.97
CA GLU A 330 0.93 -4.20 -13.67
C GLU A 330 0.48 -3.82 -15.08
N ILE A 331 -0.11 -4.76 -15.82
CA ILE A 331 -0.63 -4.50 -17.16
C ILE A 331 -1.81 -3.50 -17.08
N VAL A 332 -2.75 -3.73 -16.18
CA VAL A 332 -3.92 -2.84 -16.01
C VAL A 332 -3.48 -1.44 -15.58
N GLU A 333 -2.55 -1.31 -14.63
CA GLU A 333 -2.03 -0.02 -14.20
C GLU A 333 -1.30 0.72 -15.32
N LYS A 334 -0.57 0.00 -16.18
CA LYS A 334 0.08 0.57 -17.36
C LYS A 334 -0.94 1.02 -18.41
N GLN A 335 -1.97 0.23 -18.66
CA GLN A 335 -3.07 0.62 -19.56
C GLN A 335 -3.80 1.87 -19.04
N CYS A 336 -4.07 1.96 -17.74
CA CYS A 336 -4.64 3.16 -17.13
C CYS A 336 -3.74 4.39 -17.31
N TRP A 337 -2.43 4.24 -17.16
CA TRP A 337 -1.47 5.32 -17.39
C TRP A 337 -1.46 5.77 -18.85
N GLN A 338 -1.51 4.84 -19.80
CA GLN A 338 -1.61 5.15 -21.23
C GLN A 338 -2.92 5.91 -21.54
N GLN A 339 -4.06 5.46 -21.00
CA GLN A 339 -5.36 6.15 -21.14
C GLN A 339 -5.36 7.53 -20.45
N GLY A 340 -4.56 7.72 -19.40
CA GLY A 340 -4.32 8.99 -18.75
C GLY A 340 -3.33 9.90 -19.50
N ASN A 341 -3.12 9.68 -20.81
CA ASN A 341 -2.18 10.43 -21.66
C ASN A 341 -0.72 10.37 -21.13
N MET A 342 -0.31 9.22 -20.61
CA MET A 342 1.02 8.99 -20.02
C MET A 342 1.34 9.96 -18.88
N LYS A 343 0.33 10.33 -18.11
CA LYS A 343 0.42 11.23 -16.94
C LYS A 343 -0.13 10.54 -15.70
N GLN A 344 0.13 11.13 -14.55
CA GLN A 344 -0.49 10.72 -13.28
C GLN A 344 -1.88 11.36 -13.10
N THR A 345 -2.66 11.38 -14.19
CA THR A 345 -4.03 11.88 -14.24
C THR A 345 -4.96 10.71 -14.54
N ALA A 346 -5.81 10.38 -13.58
CA ALA A 346 -6.70 9.24 -13.71
C ALA A 346 -7.76 9.49 -14.80
N PRO A 347 -7.96 8.53 -15.72
CA PRO A 347 -9.12 8.55 -16.60
C PRO A 347 -10.41 8.56 -15.77
N ALA A 348 -11.35 9.39 -16.14
CA ALA A 348 -12.62 9.53 -15.42
C ALA A 348 -13.81 9.45 -16.36
N GLN A 349 -14.95 9.04 -15.82
CA GLN A 349 -16.24 9.04 -16.51
C GLN A 349 -17.35 9.44 -15.54
N ARG A 350 -18.42 10.03 -16.05
CA ARG A 350 -19.64 10.19 -15.26
C ARG A 350 -20.24 8.83 -14.92
N MET A 351 -20.72 8.65 -13.70
CA MET A 351 -21.33 7.39 -13.28
C MET A 351 -22.48 6.96 -14.18
N ALA A 352 -23.31 7.91 -14.63
CA ALA A 352 -24.42 7.62 -15.54
C ALA A 352 -23.94 7.09 -16.90
N ASP A 353 -22.85 7.64 -17.45
CA ASP A 353 -22.28 7.18 -18.71
C ASP A 353 -21.61 5.81 -18.54
N PHE A 354 -20.87 5.61 -17.45
CA PHE A 354 -20.28 4.33 -17.13
C PHE A 354 -21.31 3.19 -17.03
N VAL A 355 -22.40 3.41 -16.30
CA VAL A 355 -23.50 2.43 -16.17
C VAL A 355 -24.18 2.14 -17.50
N ASN A 356 -24.27 3.13 -18.38
CA ASN A 356 -24.88 2.98 -19.70
C ASN A 356 -23.89 2.59 -20.82
N ASN A 357 -22.65 2.22 -20.43
CA ASN A 357 -21.58 1.85 -21.37
C ASN A 357 -21.32 2.92 -22.44
N ARG A 358 -21.25 4.17 -22.04
CA ARG A 358 -20.99 5.35 -22.89
C ARG A 358 -19.70 6.04 -22.43
N LEU A 359 -19.02 6.68 -23.36
CA LEU A 359 -17.90 7.56 -23.03
C LEU A 359 -18.39 8.95 -22.63
N SER A 360 -17.78 9.55 -21.62
CA SER A 360 -17.99 10.94 -21.25
C SER A 360 -17.00 11.82 -22.03
N TYR A 361 -17.50 12.83 -22.73
CA TYR A 361 -16.69 13.72 -23.57
C TYR A 361 -16.52 15.12 -22.99
N ASP A 362 -17.17 15.43 -21.88
CA ASP A 362 -17.29 16.76 -21.28
C ASP A 362 -16.96 16.77 -19.78
N LEU A 363 -15.91 16.05 -19.40
CA LEU A 363 -15.36 16.01 -18.05
C LEU A 363 -14.19 16.96 -17.87
#